data_73354f83fbbe6e43cad8a94191cff07f
#
_entry.id   73354f83fbbe6e43cad8a94191cff07f
#
_cell.length_a   1.000
_cell.length_b   1.000
_cell.length_c   1.000
_cell.angle_alpha   90.00
_cell.angle_beta   90.00
_cell.angle_gamma   90.00
#
_symmetry.space_group_name_H-M   'P 1'
#
loop_
_entity.id
_entity.type
_entity.pdbx_description
1 polymer ?
#
loop_
_entity_poly.entity_id
_entity_poly.type
_entity_poly.pdbx_seq_one_letter_code
_entity_poly.pdbx_strand_id
1 'polypeptide(L)'
;MEFGSLEEVEVRHLWKHEQYDFSNWLARPESIERLNDVLGLTLTDVKKEVFVGAYRCDLVAKDETTGTKVIIENQLEASNHDHLGKIITYASGLDAKVIVWIVTQAREEHRSAIEWLNNNT
;
A
#
# COMPACT_ATOMS: atom_id res chain seq x y z
N MET A 1 -2.63 -15.12 6.45
CA MET A 1 -2.24 -13.81 5.85
C MET A 1 -2.78 -12.68 6.71
N GLU A 2 -1.97 -11.71 6.95
CA GLU A 2 -2.36 -10.53 7.70
C GLU A 2 -2.38 -9.34 6.76
N PHE A 3 -3.50 -8.62 6.70
CA PHE A 3 -3.58 -7.39 5.94
C PHE A 3 -2.96 -6.26 6.75
N GLY A 4 -2.25 -5.37 6.05
CA GLY A 4 -1.60 -4.24 6.69
C GLY A 4 -2.57 -3.15 7.12
N SER A 5 -2.03 -2.04 7.55
CA SER A 5 -2.80 -0.91 8.01
C SER A 5 -3.42 -0.13 6.85
N LEU A 6 -4.64 0.35 7.07
CA LEU A 6 -5.26 1.34 6.19
C LEU A 6 -4.96 2.71 6.79
N GLU A 7 -4.01 3.41 6.17
CA GLU A 7 -3.53 4.69 6.68
C GLU A 7 -4.05 5.85 5.83
N GLU A 8 -4.51 6.92 6.49
CA GLU A 8 -4.87 8.15 5.82
C GLU A 8 -3.67 9.08 5.78
N VAL A 9 -3.37 9.59 4.58
CA VAL A 9 -2.27 10.51 4.37
C VAL A 9 -2.79 11.76 3.68
N GLU A 10 -2.38 12.93 4.13
CA GLU A 10 -2.78 14.21 3.51
C GLU A 10 -1.96 14.46 2.24
N VAL A 11 -2.18 13.65 1.23
CA VAL A 11 -1.39 13.69 -0.01
C VAL A 11 -1.58 14.98 -0.80
N ARG A 12 -2.73 15.63 -0.71
CA ARG A 12 -2.99 16.87 -1.45
C ARG A 12 -2.09 18.03 -1.06
N HIS A 13 -1.55 18.03 0.13
CA HIS A 13 -0.60 19.05 0.59
C HIS A 13 0.81 18.77 0.10
N LEU A 14 1.11 17.50 -0.14
CA LEU A 14 2.41 17.04 -0.61
C LEU A 14 2.43 16.90 -2.12
N TRP A 15 1.27 16.64 -2.72
CA TRP A 15 1.20 16.23 -4.11
C TRP A 15 -0.10 16.67 -4.78
N LYS A 16 0.02 17.43 -5.86
CA LYS A 16 -1.13 17.95 -6.61
C LYS A 16 -1.28 17.34 -7.98
N HIS A 17 -0.39 16.42 -8.34
CA HIS A 17 -0.28 15.90 -9.69
C HIS A 17 -0.73 14.45 -9.79
N GLU A 18 -0.41 13.84 -10.93
CA GLU A 18 -0.85 12.51 -11.25
C GLU A 18 -0.26 11.45 -10.33
N GLN A 19 -1.00 10.33 -10.22
CA GLN A 19 -0.68 9.24 -9.33
C GLN A 19 0.72 8.65 -9.56
N TYR A 20 1.17 8.57 -10.81
CA TYR A 20 2.50 8.00 -11.09
C TYR A 20 3.62 8.85 -10.50
N ASP A 21 3.45 10.18 -10.49
CA ASP A 21 4.42 11.08 -9.87
C ASP A 21 4.49 10.85 -8.36
N PHE A 22 3.34 10.60 -7.75
CA PHE A 22 3.27 10.28 -6.33
C PHE A 22 4.00 8.98 -6.03
N SER A 23 3.82 7.94 -6.86
CA SER A 23 4.53 6.68 -6.69
C SER A 23 6.04 6.83 -6.81
N ASN A 24 6.50 7.66 -7.76
CA ASN A 24 7.92 7.96 -7.90
C ASN A 24 8.47 8.70 -6.68
N TRP A 25 7.72 9.67 -6.16
CA TRP A 25 8.09 10.40 -4.96
C TRP A 25 8.15 9.47 -3.74
N LEU A 26 7.13 8.62 -3.61
CA LEU A 26 7.03 7.71 -2.47
C LEU A 26 8.17 6.69 -2.43
N ALA A 27 8.69 6.30 -3.58
CA ALA A 27 9.80 5.34 -3.68
C ALA A 27 11.17 5.94 -3.32
N ARG A 28 11.27 7.27 -3.09
CA ARG A 28 12.53 7.89 -2.70
C ARG A 28 12.90 7.50 -1.27
N PRO A 29 14.21 7.40 -0.97
CA PRO A 29 14.65 6.99 0.36
C PRO A 29 14.05 7.78 1.51
N GLU A 30 13.96 9.11 1.38
CA GLU A 30 13.40 9.97 2.42
C GLU A 30 11.91 9.74 2.64
N SER A 31 11.18 9.39 1.58
CA SER A 31 9.74 9.09 1.67
C SER A 31 9.52 7.72 2.32
N ILE A 32 10.32 6.74 1.96
CA ILE A 32 10.30 5.40 2.55
C ILE A 32 10.60 5.48 4.04
N GLU A 33 11.55 6.31 4.45
CA GLU A 33 11.89 6.50 5.85
C GLU A 33 10.70 7.05 6.65
N ARG A 34 9.98 8.02 6.10
CA ARG A 34 8.76 8.55 6.72
C ARG A 34 7.68 7.50 6.82
N LEU A 35 7.50 6.72 5.78
CA LEU A 35 6.52 5.65 5.75
C LEU A 35 6.84 4.59 6.80
N ASN A 36 8.12 4.24 6.96
CA ASN A 36 8.58 3.32 7.99
C ASN A 36 8.21 3.82 9.39
N ASP A 37 8.41 5.11 9.65
CA ASP A 37 8.08 5.70 10.94
C ASP A 37 6.58 5.64 11.23
N VAL A 38 5.75 5.94 10.23
CA VAL A 38 4.30 5.93 10.38
C VAL A 38 3.76 4.51 10.59
N LEU A 39 4.29 3.54 9.86
CA LEU A 39 3.78 2.18 9.85
C LEU A 39 4.47 1.25 10.84
N GLY A 40 5.58 1.66 11.43
CA GLY A 40 6.37 0.80 12.30
C GLY A 40 7.03 -0.34 11.55
N LEU A 41 7.39 -0.12 10.29
CA LEU A 41 8.06 -1.10 9.44
C LEU A 41 9.49 -0.68 9.14
N THR A 42 10.26 -1.61 8.58
CA THR A 42 11.60 -1.32 8.06
C THR A 42 11.66 -1.81 6.62
N LEU A 43 11.18 -0.99 5.71
CA LEU A 43 11.07 -1.34 4.29
C LEU A 43 12.41 -1.26 3.58
N THR A 44 12.73 -2.32 2.87
CA THR A 44 13.95 -2.45 2.05
C THR A 44 13.58 -3.05 0.71
N ASP A 45 14.52 -3.04 -0.23
CA ASP A 45 14.35 -3.66 -1.55
C ASP A 45 13.09 -3.16 -2.26
N VAL A 46 12.89 -1.85 -2.27
CA VAL A 46 11.70 -1.22 -2.84
C VAL A 46 11.75 -1.28 -4.36
N LYS A 47 10.72 -1.84 -4.96
CA LYS A 47 10.56 -1.94 -6.41
C LYS A 47 9.26 -1.28 -6.84
N LYS A 48 9.31 -0.51 -7.93
CA LYS A 48 8.15 0.15 -8.50
C LYS A 48 7.55 -0.70 -9.61
N GLU A 49 6.23 -0.62 -9.76
CA GLU A 49 5.54 -1.14 -10.93
C GLU A 49 5.81 -2.62 -11.18
N VAL A 50 5.53 -3.43 -10.18
CA VAL A 50 5.71 -4.89 -10.25
C VAL A 50 4.45 -5.53 -10.81
N PHE A 51 4.62 -6.32 -11.88
CA PHE A 51 3.48 -6.97 -12.54
C PHE A 51 3.00 -8.20 -11.79
N VAL A 52 1.68 -8.35 -11.73
CA VAL A 52 0.98 -9.55 -11.28
C VAL A 52 0.03 -9.91 -12.40
N GLY A 53 0.43 -10.86 -13.27
CA GLY A 53 -0.31 -11.15 -14.47
C GLY A 53 -0.39 -9.91 -15.38
N ALA A 54 -1.60 -9.49 -15.73
CA ALA A 54 -1.85 -8.30 -16.55
C ALA A 54 -1.91 -7.01 -15.72
N TYR A 55 -1.86 -7.10 -14.39
CA TYR A 55 -2.00 -5.96 -13.51
C TYR A 55 -0.65 -5.51 -12.97
N ARG A 56 -0.60 -4.26 -12.50
CA ARG A 56 0.64 -3.66 -12.06
C ARG A 56 0.46 -3.08 -10.65
N CYS A 57 1.24 -3.61 -9.70
CA CYS A 57 1.28 -3.11 -8.34
C CYS A 57 2.22 -1.90 -8.27
N ASP A 58 1.81 -0.84 -7.59
CA ASP A 58 2.58 0.41 -7.53
C ASP A 58 3.95 0.23 -6.91
N LEU A 59 4.01 -0.32 -5.71
CA LEU A 59 5.26 -0.57 -5.01
C LEU A 59 5.23 -1.92 -4.32
N VAL A 60 6.37 -2.59 -4.35
CA VAL A 60 6.61 -3.83 -3.59
C VAL A 60 7.89 -3.64 -2.81
N ALA A 61 7.88 -4.00 -1.54
CA ALA A 61 9.05 -3.90 -0.69
C ALA A 61 9.13 -5.12 0.21
N LYS A 62 10.17 -5.16 1.02
CA LYS A 62 10.37 -6.21 2.02
C LYS A 62 10.50 -5.54 3.37
N ASP A 63 9.82 -6.09 4.38
CA ASP A 63 10.05 -5.68 5.75
C ASP A 63 11.28 -6.43 6.26
N GLU A 64 12.37 -5.72 6.48
CA GLU A 64 13.64 -6.29 6.89
C GLU A 64 13.54 -7.05 8.22
N THR A 65 12.71 -6.56 9.13
CA THR A 65 12.54 -7.16 10.46
C THR A 65 11.96 -8.56 10.40
N THR A 66 10.97 -8.78 9.54
CA THR A 66 10.26 -10.07 9.45
C THR A 66 10.64 -10.89 8.22
N GLY A 67 11.29 -10.27 7.25
CA GLY A 67 11.59 -10.89 5.96
C GLY A 67 10.38 -11.04 5.05
N THR A 68 9.24 -10.43 5.40
CA THR A 68 8.00 -10.59 4.64
C THR A 68 7.85 -9.53 3.57
N LYS A 69 7.11 -9.89 2.52
CA LYS A 69 6.82 -8.99 1.41
C LYS A 69 5.67 -8.05 1.76
N VAL A 70 5.84 -6.79 1.40
CA VAL A 70 4.87 -5.71 1.64
C VAL A 70 4.49 -5.12 0.30
N ILE A 71 3.21 -4.97 0.03
CA ILE A 71 2.75 -4.22 -1.14
C ILE A 71 2.18 -2.88 -0.70
N ILE A 72 2.41 -1.87 -1.50
CA ILE A 72 1.93 -0.51 -1.25
C ILE A 72 1.18 -0.05 -2.49
N GLU A 73 -0.09 0.24 -2.32
CA GLU A 73 -0.94 0.71 -3.41
C GLU A 73 -1.34 2.16 -3.14
N ASN A 74 -1.06 3.03 -4.11
CA ASN A 74 -1.36 4.44 -4.01
C ASN A 74 -2.67 4.77 -4.73
N GLN A 75 -3.57 5.45 -4.04
CA GLN A 75 -4.81 5.90 -4.64
C GLN A 75 -5.03 7.35 -4.23
N LEU A 76 -4.84 8.28 -5.15
CA LEU A 76 -5.01 9.70 -4.87
C LEU A 76 -6.48 10.12 -4.90
N GLU A 77 -7.34 9.30 -4.33
CA GLU A 77 -8.78 9.51 -4.24
C GLU A 77 -9.33 8.73 -3.04
N ALA A 78 -10.63 8.80 -2.82
CA ALA A 78 -11.27 8.01 -1.77
C ALA A 78 -11.18 6.52 -2.09
N SER A 79 -11.13 5.69 -1.06
CA SER A 79 -11.10 4.23 -1.22
C SER A 79 -12.33 3.75 -2.00
N ASN A 80 -12.17 2.68 -2.79
CA ASN A 80 -13.28 2.07 -3.53
C ASN A 80 -13.08 0.56 -3.67
N HIS A 81 -14.14 -0.11 -4.13
CA HIS A 81 -14.14 -1.58 -4.25
C HIS A 81 -13.17 -2.09 -5.31
N ASP A 82 -12.98 -1.33 -6.39
CA ASP A 82 -12.07 -1.70 -7.47
C ASP A 82 -10.63 -1.82 -6.96
N HIS A 83 -10.17 -0.82 -6.23
CA HIS A 83 -8.83 -0.85 -5.64
C HIS A 83 -8.70 -1.90 -4.53
N LEU A 84 -9.74 -2.09 -3.73
CA LEU A 84 -9.74 -3.14 -2.72
C LEU A 84 -9.56 -4.51 -3.36
N GLY A 85 -10.27 -4.80 -4.44
CA GLY A 85 -10.11 -6.03 -5.19
C GLY A 85 -8.71 -6.20 -5.76
N LYS A 86 -8.14 -5.12 -6.30
CA LYS A 86 -6.79 -5.12 -6.83
C LYS A 86 -5.74 -5.44 -5.78
N ILE A 87 -5.80 -4.83 -4.61
CA ILE A 87 -4.79 -5.08 -3.56
C ILE A 87 -4.84 -6.51 -3.05
N ILE A 88 -6.03 -7.09 -2.96
CA ILE A 88 -6.18 -8.51 -2.58
C ILE A 88 -5.56 -9.40 -3.65
N THR A 89 -5.82 -9.11 -4.91
CA THR A 89 -5.25 -9.85 -6.05
C THR A 89 -3.72 -9.78 -6.05
N TYR A 90 -3.18 -8.59 -5.85
CA TYR A 90 -1.72 -8.39 -5.82
C TYR A 90 -1.09 -9.13 -4.64
N ALA A 91 -1.69 -9.05 -3.48
CA ALA A 91 -1.18 -9.73 -2.29
C ALA A 91 -1.12 -11.24 -2.51
N SER A 92 -2.17 -11.80 -3.09
CA SER A 92 -2.22 -13.23 -3.40
C SER A 92 -1.15 -13.61 -4.43
N GLY A 93 -1.06 -12.87 -5.53
CA GLY A 93 -0.12 -13.17 -6.62
C GLY A 93 1.34 -13.02 -6.25
N LEU A 94 1.65 -12.10 -5.33
CA LEU A 94 3.01 -11.82 -4.89
C LEU A 94 3.35 -12.49 -3.56
N ASP A 95 2.41 -13.20 -2.96
CA ASP A 95 2.55 -13.81 -1.63
C ASP A 95 2.97 -12.77 -0.58
N ALA A 96 2.34 -11.61 -0.62
CA ALA A 96 2.60 -10.54 0.34
C ALA A 96 1.89 -10.83 1.66
N LYS A 97 2.52 -10.44 2.75
CA LYS A 97 1.96 -10.62 4.10
C LYS A 97 1.40 -9.32 4.67
N VAL A 98 1.81 -8.20 4.12
CA VAL A 98 1.34 -6.88 4.55
C VAL A 98 0.92 -6.09 3.32
N ILE A 99 -0.21 -5.42 3.44
CA ILE A 99 -0.74 -4.52 2.41
C ILE A 99 -0.86 -3.13 3.02
N VAL A 100 -0.34 -2.14 2.33
CA VAL A 100 -0.50 -0.73 2.69
C VAL A 100 -1.28 -0.05 1.56
N TRP A 101 -2.40 0.55 1.91
CA TRP A 101 -3.27 1.22 0.96
C TRP A 101 -3.34 2.71 1.33
N ILE A 102 -2.75 3.55 0.48
CA ILE A 102 -2.67 4.99 0.71
C ILE A 102 -3.80 5.66 -0.05
N VAL A 103 -4.69 6.32 0.68
CA VAL A 103 -5.88 6.96 0.11
C VAL A 103 -6.03 8.38 0.66
N THR A 104 -6.78 9.22 -0.05
CA THR A 104 -7.12 10.55 0.45
C THR A 104 -8.23 10.49 1.49
N GLN A 105 -9.10 9.48 1.40
CA GLN A 105 -10.16 9.24 2.37
C GLN A 105 -10.46 7.75 2.42
N ALA A 106 -10.43 7.17 3.62
CA ALA A 106 -10.83 5.78 3.84
C ALA A 106 -12.33 5.75 4.15
N ARG A 107 -13.12 5.21 3.24
CA ARG A 107 -14.56 5.05 3.45
C ARG A 107 -14.80 4.01 4.54
N GLU A 108 -15.84 4.22 5.33
CA GLU A 108 -16.13 3.34 6.47
C GLU A 108 -16.32 1.88 6.06
N GLU A 109 -17.04 1.63 4.96
CA GLU A 109 -17.26 0.27 4.48
C GLU A 109 -15.95 -0.44 4.08
N HIS A 110 -14.96 0.28 3.57
CA HIS A 110 -13.66 -0.29 3.23
C HIS A 110 -12.78 -0.48 4.46
N ARG A 111 -12.83 0.46 5.39
CA ARG A 111 -12.15 0.35 6.67
C ARG A 111 -12.67 -0.87 7.44
N SER A 112 -13.99 -1.02 7.49
CA SER A 112 -14.63 -2.16 8.13
C SER A 112 -14.24 -3.49 7.46
N ALA A 113 -14.18 -3.52 6.14
CA ALA A 113 -13.78 -4.71 5.39
C ALA A 113 -12.34 -5.12 5.72
N ILE A 114 -11.42 -4.17 5.79
CA ILE A 114 -10.02 -4.44 6.14
C ILE A 114 -9.91 -4.97 7.58
N GLU A 115 -10.64 -4.36 8.52
CA GLU A 115 -10.66 -4.83 9.90
C GLU A 115 -11.19 -6.26 9.99
N TRP A 116 -12.27 -6.55 9.27
CA TRP A 116 -12.84 -7.88 9.23
C TRP A 116 -11.86 -8.92 8.69
N LEU A 117 -11.18 -8.59 7.60
CA LEU A 117 -10.16 -9.47 7.01
C LEU A 117 -9.02 -9.73 7.99
N ASN A 118 -8.54 -8.69 8.68
CA ASN A 118 -7.47 -8.85 9.68
C ASN A 118 -7.89 -9.73 10.84
N ASN A 119 -9.14 -9.67 11.25
CA ASN A 119 -9.64 -10.46 12.39
C ASN A 119 -9.97 -11.90 12.01
N ASN A 120 -10.09 -12.22 10.73
CA ASN A 120 -10.53 -13.54 10.26
C ASN A 120 -9.50 -14.27 9.38
N THR A 121 -8.26 -13.86 9.44
CA THR A 121 -7.20 -14.52 8.66
C THR A 121 -6.05 -15.00 9.52
#